data_fee9f18c74e34522e3462abf32a8dfa4
#
_entry.id   fee9f18c74e34522e3462abf32a8dfa4
#
_cell.length_a   1.000
_cell.length_b   1.000
_cell.length_c   1.000
_cell.angle_alpha   90.00
_cell.angle_beta   90.00
_cell.angle_gamma   90.00
#
_symmetry.space_group_name_H-M   'P 1'
#
loop_
_entity.id
_entity.type
_entity.pdbx_description
1 polymer ?
#
loop_
_entity_poly.entity_id
_entity_poly.type
_entity_poly.pdbx_seq_one_letter_code
_entity_poly.pdbx_strand_id
1 'polypeptide(L)'
;MSILEKFFKNKKGLSGSQEKAEVQENPAKRERIVEVIHAKAILEDGKLYNTETAKKVFSDEEQNIAFCGSSLCRSYFVTAKGKWFSADERVDVYNKGEYPQEQTVVASKYDELRMENEMSVKKLLGKTDLELYKKYFGEVEEA
;
A
#
# COMPACT_ATOMS: atom_id res chain seq x y z
N MET A 1 -11.04 -3.85 3.95
CA MET A 1 -11.11 -4.56 4.77
C MET A 1 -10.90 -4.81 4.51
N SER A 2 -10.69 -4.50 3.80
CA SER A 2 -10.56 -5.02 4.22
C SER A 2 -10.29 -5.34 3.63
N ILE A 3 -10.31 -5.27 2.52
CA ILE A 3 -10.40 -5.74 2.66
C ILE A 3 -10.36 -6.16 2.93
N LEU A 4 -10.22 -5.70 2.58
CA LEU A 4 -10.33 -6.13 3.52
C LEU A 4 -10.84 -6.39 4.06
N GLU A 5 -10.93 -6.43 3.90
CA GLU A 5 -11.51 -6.81 4.95
C GLU A 5 -12.20 -7.11 4.68
N LYS A 6 -12.42 -6.83 3.86
CA LYS A 6 -13.14 -7.23 4.11
C LYS A 6 -13.05 -7.79 3.95
N PHE A 7 -12.81 -7.45 3.38
CA PHE A 7 -12.90 -8.08 4.07
C PHE A 7 -12.80 -8.27 4.57
N PHE A 8 -12.82 -7.87 4.31
CA PHE A 8 -12.99 -8.29 5.63
C PHE A 8 -13.41 -8.29 6.20
N LYS A 9 -13.60 -8.19 5.93
CA LYS A 9 -14.15 -8.41 7.01
C LYS A 9 -14.34 -8.64 7.34
N ASN A 10 -14.46 -8.15 6.92
CA ASN A 10 -14.92 -8.55 7.93
C ASN A 10 -14.92 -8.60 8.39
N LYS A 11 -15.17 -8.19 7.96
CA LYS A 11 -15.50 -8.53 8.93
C LYS A 11 -15.58 -8.53 9.39
N LYS A 12 -15.88 -8.37 9.15
CA LYS A 12 -16.28 -8.69 9.99
C LYS A 12 -16.41 -8.88 9.99
N GLY A 13 -16.33 -8.50 9.49
CA GLY A 13 -16.80 -9.26 9.96
C GLY A 13 -16.76 -9.29 9.86
N LEU A 14 -17.11 -8.82 9.45
CA LEU A 14 -17.45 -9.49 9.98
C LEU A 14 -17.56 -9.75 10.10
N SER A 15 -17.75 -9.73 9.24
CA SER A 15 -18.13 -10.58 9.80
C SER A 15 -18.25 -10.99 9.72
N GLY A 16 -18.38 -10.84 9.42
CA GLY A 16 -18.73 -11.83 9.85
C GLY A 16 -18.75 -12.23 9.52
N SER A 17 -18.99 -11.96 9.04
CA SER A 17 -19.13 -12.79 9.30
C SER A 17 -18.87 -13.03 8.95
N GLN A 18 -18.99 -12.88 8.67
CA GLN A 18 -18.91 -13.51 8.98
C GLN A 18 -18.73 -13.78 8.82
N GLU A 19 -18.86 -13.69 8.44
CA GLU A 19 -18.76 -14.41 8.76
C GLU A 19 -18.48 -14.73 8.70
N LYS A 20 -18.96 -14.71 8.72
CA LYS A 20 -18.70 -15.49 8.88
C LYS A 20 -18.59 -16.12 8.40
N ALA A 21 -18.81 -16.21 8.33
CA ALA A 21 -18.52 -17.16 8.06
C ALA A 21 -18.26 -17.46 7.43
N GLU A 22 -18.03 -17.67 7.38
CA GLU A 22 -17.53 -18.32 6.93
C GLU A 22 -17.03 -18.76 6.86
N VAL A 23 -17.13 -18.79 7.25
CA VAL A 23 -16.50 -19.53 7.11
C VAL A 23 -16.13 -20.67 7.35
N GLN A 24 -16.08 -21.07 6.93
CA GLN A 24 -15.71 -22.37 7.36
C GLN A 24 -14.23 -22.63 7.32
N GLU A 25 -13.73 -23.31 8.27
CA GLU A 25 -12.29 -23.49 8.38
C GLU A 25 -11.79 -24.58 7.43
N ASN A 26 -10.74 -24.24 6.71
CA ASN A 26 -9.99 -25.19 5.93
C ASN A 26 -8.70 -25.50 6.69
N PRO A 27 -8.43 -26.75 7.04
CA PRO A 27 -7.23 -27.07 7.83
C PRO A 27 -5.93 -26.63 7.16
N ALA A 28 -5.92 -26.53 5.82
CA ALA A 28 -4.75 -26.09 5.08
C ALA A 28 -4.69 -24.58 4.92
N LYS A 29 -5.69 -23.85 5.42
CA LYS A 29 -5.72 -22.41 5.28
C LYS A 29 -4.71 -21.76 6.21
N ARG A 30 -3.91 -20.87 5.65
CA ARG A 30 -2.89 -20.17 6.43
C ARG A 30 -3.39 -18.81 6.88
N GLU A 31 -3.00 -18.43 8.08
CA GLU A 31 -3.22 -17.07 8.53
C GLU A 31 -2.32 -16.14 7.76
N ARG A 32 -2.78 -14.92 7.58
CA ARG A 32 -2.03 -13.91 6.87
C ARG A 32 -1.56 -12.85 7.84
N ILE A 33 -0.27 -12.60 7.84
CA ILE A 33 0.35 -11.60 8.69
C ILE A 33 0.88 -10.50 7.78
N VAL A 34 0.55 -9.26 8.12
CA VAL A 34 1.06 -8.09 7.38
C VAL A 34 2.07 -7.38 8.27
N GLU A 35 3.28 -7.22 7.75
CA GLU A 35 4.35 -6.51 8.45
C GLU A 35 4.76 -5.34 7.58
N VAL A 36 4.96 -4.18 8.22
CA VAL A 36 5.37 -2.98 7.49
C VAL A 36 6.54 -2.36 8.22
N ILE A 37 7.62 -2.12 7.47
CA ILE A 37 8.77 -1.40 7.98
C ILE A 37 8.75 -0.03 7.33
N HIS A 38 8.42 0.98 8.12
CA HIS A 38 8.34 2.35 7.64
C HIS A 38 9.71 2.99 7.58
N ALA A 39 9.81 4.06 6.80
CA ALA A 39 11.05 4.82 6.66
C ALA A 39 10.77 6.29 6.87
N LYS A 40 11.79 7.00 7.32
CA LYS A 40 11.70 8.44 7.47
C LYS A 40 13.05 9.04 7.14
N ALA A 41 13.01 10.27 6.62
CA ALA A 41 14.23 10.95 6.21
C ALA A 41 13.99 12.44 6.14
N ILE A 42 15.05 13.21 6.36
CA ILE A 42 15.02 14.64 6.14
C ILE A 42 15.44 14.85 4.69
N LEU A 43 14.59 15.51 3.91
CA LEU A 43 14.83 15.69 2.49
C LEU A 43 15.35 17.11 2.21
N GLU A 44 15.41 17.48 0.93
CA GLU A 44 16.12 18.70 0.52
C GLU A 44 15.54 19.97 1.12
N ASP A 45 14.25 19.97 1.44
CA ASP A 45 13.61 21.15 2.04
C ASP A 45 13.88 21.25 3.55
N GLY A 46 14.67 20.32 4.11
CA GLY A 46 14.99 20.31 5.53
C GLY A 46 13.89 19.78 6.42
N LYS A 47 12.84 19.20 5.84
CA LYS A 47 11.71 18.70 6.61
C LYS A 47 11.75 17.19 6.70
N LEU A 48 11.13 16.66 7.74
CA LEU A 48 11.07 15.22 7.97
C LEU A 48 9.89 14.62 7.21
N TYR A 49 10.18 13.61 6.40
CA TYR A 49 9.16 12.85 5.68
C TYR A 49 9.13 11.44 6.24
N ASN A 50 7.91 10.92 6.49
CA ASN A 50 7.73 9.67 7.22
C ASN A 50 6.59 8.90 6.60
N THR A 51 6.88 7.69 6.10
CA THR A 51 5.84 6.88 5.47
C THR A 51 4.76 6.43 6.45
N GLU A 52 5.07 6.42 7.75
CA GLU A 52 4.10 5.99 8.75
C GLU A 52 3.01 7.02 8.98
N THR A 53 3.37 8.31 8.97
CA THR A 53 2.42 9.39 9.27
C THR A 53 1.80 10.01 8.03
N ALA A 54 2.39 9.79 6.86
CA ALA A 54 1.84 10.30 5.61
C ALA A 54 0.83 9.32 5.06
N LYS A 55 0.01 9.81 4.14
CA LYS A 55 -1.01 8.98 3.50
C LYS A 55 -0.47 8.43 2.20
N LYS A 56 -0.46 7.12 2.05
CA LYS A 56 -0.10 6.48 0.80
C LYS A 56 -1.27 6.62 -0.17
N VAL A 57 -1.00 7.16 -1.34
CA VAL A 57 -2.04 7.45 -2.32
C VAL A 57 -2.08 6.41 -3.42
N PHE A 58 -0.92 6.08 -4.00
CA PHE A 58 -0.89 5.11 -5.09
C PHE A 58 0.53 4.60 -5.29
N SER A 59 0.66 3.53 -6.07
CA SER A 59 1.95 2.98 -6.45
C SER A 59 2.05 2.99 -7.96
N ASP A 60 3.26 3.22 -8.46
CA ASP A 60 3.53 3.25 -9.89
C ASP A 60 3.82 1.81 -10.34
N GLU A 61 2.84 1.20 -10.96
CA GLU A 61 2.93 -0.20 -11.34
C GLU A 61 3.85 -0.43 -12.53
N GLU A 62 4.10 0.62 -13.31
CA GLU A 62 5.05 0.48 -14.42
C GLU A 62 6.46 0.24 -13.94
N GLN A 63 6.75 0.59 -12.70
CA GLN A 63 8.05 0.34 -12.11
C GLN A 63 8.06 -0.90 -11.22
N ASN A 64 6.97 -1.65 -11.24
CA ASN A 64 6.84 -2.83 -10.40
C ASN A 64 7.66 -3.97 -10.99
N ILE A 65 8.64 -4.43 -10.23
CA ILE A 65 9.50 -5.55 -10.63
C ILE A 65 9.23 -6.69 -9.66
N ALA A 66 8.89 -7.85 -10.20
CA ALA A 66 8.54 -9.00 -9.36
C ALA A 66 9.34 -10.22 -9.77
N PHE A 67 9.94 -10.88 -8.80
CA PHE A 67 10.54 -12.19 -9.00
C PHE A 67 10.68 -12.89 -7.65
N CYS A 68 10.57 -14.22 -7.67
CA CYS A 68 10.80 -15.08 -6.49
C CYS A 68 10.02 -14.62 -5.25
N GLY A 69 8.76 -14.23 -5.41
CA GLY A 69 7.92 -13.83 -4.28
C GLY A 69 8.15 -12.42 -3.80
N SER A 70 9.02 -11.67 -4.46
CA SER A 70 9.31 -10.28 -4.12
C SER A 70 8.85 -9.36 -5.23
N SER A 71 8.40 -8.17 -4.88
CA SER A 71 8.10 -7.14 -5.86
C SER A 71 8.63 -5.80 -5.35
N LEU A 72 8.95 -4.92 -6.30
CA LEU A 72 9.45 -3.59 -6.00
C LEU A 72 8.70 -2.59 -6.85
N CYS A 73 8.14 -1.57 -6.20
CA CYS A 73 7.43 -0.52 -6.90
C CYS A 73 7.75 0.82 -6.24
N ARG A 74 7.29 1.90 -6.87
CA ARG A 74 7.44 3.23 -6.31
C ARG A 74 6.09 3.65 -5.76
N SER A 75 6.03 3.95 -4.47
CA SER A 75 4.78 4.35 -3.82
C SER A 75 4.81 5.84 -3.52
N TYR A 76 3.67 6.48 -3.70
CA TYR A 76 3.54 7.93 -3.59
C TYR A 76 2.68 8.29 -2.39
N PHE A 77 3.14 9.28 -1.65
CA PHE A 77 2.53 9.69 -0.38
C PHE A 77 2.27 11.18 -0.40
N VAL A 78 1.27 11.59 0.39
CA VAL A 78 1.03 13.01 0.64
C VAL A 78 1.02 13.22 2.16
N THR A 79 1.73 14.25 2.61
CA THR A 79 1.77 14.59 4.03
C THR A 79 0.51 15.36 4.42
N ALA A 80 0.29 15.50 5.73
CA ALA A 80 -0.84 16.27 6.23
C ALA A 80 -0.81 17.72 5.75
N LYS A 81 0.37 18.24 5.43
CA LYS A 81 0.53 19.60 4.93
C LYS A 81 0.47 19.68 3.40
N GLY A 82 0.13 18.58 2.73
CA GLY A 82 -0.03 18.58 1.29
C GLY A 82 1.25 18.43 0.49
N LYS A 83 2.32 18.00 1.11
CA LYS A 83 3.59 17.77 0.42
C LYS A 83 3.64 16.36 -0.13
N TRP A 84 4.10 16.21 -1.35
CA TRP A 84 4.20 14.91 -2.01
C TRP A 84 5.62 14.38 -1.93
N PHE A 85 5.71 13.09 -1.70
CA PHE A 85 6.99 12.39 -1.76
C PHE A 85 6.73 10.94 -2.16
N SER A 86 7.80 10.25 -2.51
CA SER A 86 7.69 8.85 -2.90
C SER A 86 8.76 8.03 -2.20
N ALA A 87 8.55 6.73 -2.17
CA ALA A 87 9.50 5.80 -1.58
C ALA A 87 9.44 4.50 -2.35
N ASP A 88 10.57 3.82 -2.41
CA ASP A 88 10.57 2.44 -2.88
C ASP A 88 9.81 1.59 -1.88
N GLU A 89 8.97 0.72 -2.39
CA GLU A 89 8.26 -0.24 -1.55
C GLU A 89 8.58 -1.63 -2.04
N ARG A 90 9.27 -2.38 -1.20
CA ARG A 90 9.56 -3.78 -1.48
C ARG A 90 8.59 -4.64 -0.71
N VAL A 91 7.92 -5.52 -1.40
CA VAL A 91 6.95 -6.43 -0.79
C VAL A 91 7.45 -7.84 -0.98
N ASP A 92 7.63 -8.54 0.13
CA ASP A 92 8.05 -9.93 0.12
C ASP A 92 6.92 -10.78 0.69
N VAL A 93 6.65 -11.90 0.05
CA VAL A 93 5.61 -12.84 0.52
C VAL A 93 6.30 -14.16 0.77
N TYR A 94 6.18 -14.66 2.00
CA TYR A 94 6.80 -15.92 2.36
C TYR A 94 5.98 -16.62 3.44
N ASN A 95 6.28 -17.90 3.65
CA ASN A 95 5.61 -18.69 4.65
C ASN A 95 6.50 -18.83 5.88
N LYS A 96 5.87 -18.83 7.05
CA LYS A 96 6.55 -18.89 8.32
C LYS A 96 5.90 -19.94 9.19
N GLY A 97 6.72 -20.71 9.91
CA GLY A 97 6.22 -21.75 10.78
C GLY A 97 6.23 -23.09 10.07
N GLU A 98 5.66 -24.09 10.74
CA GLU A 98 5.65 -25.46 10.25
C GLU A 98 4.23 -25.90 9.97
N TYR A 99 4.09 -26.68 8.91
CA TYR A 99 2.80 -27.26 8.57
C TYR A 99 2.28 -28.09 9.74
N PRO A 100 0.99 -28.02 10.11
CA PRO A 100 -0.08 -27.29 9.43
C PRO A 100 -0.31 -25.88 9.94
N GLN A 101 0.52 -25.37 10.84
CA GLN A 101 0.33 -24.02 11.39
C GLN A 101 1.13 -22.96 10.64
N GLU A 102 1.42 -23.20 9.37
CA GLU A 102 2.11 -22.20 8.59
C GLU A 102 1.30 -20.91 8.45
N GLN A 103 2.02 -19.81 8.46
CA GLN A 103 1.44 -18.48 8.25
C GLN A 103 2.05 -17.88 7.00
N THR A 104 1.23 -17.12 6.26
CA THR A 104 1.72 -16.36 5.11
C THR A 104 2.02 -14.95 5.59
N VAL A 105 3.27 -14.53 5.39
CA VAL A 105 3.71 -13.19 5.77
C VAL A 105 3.82 -12.34 4.51
N VAL A 106 3.18 -11.16 4.54
CA VAL A 106 3.31 -10.15 3.50
C VAL A 106 4.06 -8.99 4.16
N ALA A 107 5.33 -8.84 3.81
CA ALA A 107 6.19 -7.86 4.45
C ALA A 107 6.51 -6.74 3.48
N SER A 108 6.17 -5.51 3.86
CA SER A 108 6.47 -4.31 3.09
C SER A 108 7.58 -3.54 3.78
N LYS A 109 8.55 -3.08 2.99
CA LYS A 109 9.62 -2.25 3.50
C LYS A 109 9.77 -1.04 2.60
N TYR A 110 9.74 0.15 3.21
CA TYR A 110 9.91 1.40 2.48
C TYR A 110 11.34 1.88 2.59
N ASP A 111 11.82 2.52 1.52
CA ASP A 111 13.20 2.97 1.45
C ASP A 111 13.31 4.06 0.39
N GLU A 112 14.44 4.73 0.32
CA GLU A 112 14.76 5.68 -0.76
C GLU A 112 13.68 6.75 -0.94
N LEU A 113 13.44 7.53 0.11
CA LEU A 113 12.45 8.61 0.05
C LEU A 113 12.94 9.73 -0.85
N ARG A 114 12.04 10.27 -1.68
CA ARG A 114 12.33 11.39 -2.57
C ARG A 114 11.18 12.37 -2.56
N MET A 115 11.50 13.67 -2.54
CA MET A 115 10.49 14.69 -2.75
C MET A 115 9.92 14.56 -4.15
N GLU A 116 8.62 14.75 -4.27
CA GLU A 116 7.94 14.70 -5.56
C GLU A 116 7.30 16.04 -5.84
N ASN A 117 7.35 16.44 -7.10
CA ASN A 117 6.74 17.66 -7.56
C ASN A 117 5.25 17.40 -7.80
N GLU A 118 4.40 18.31 -7.33
CA GLU A 118 2.97 18.15 -7.50
C GLU A 118 2.59 18.00 -8.98
N MET A 119 3.27 18.76 -9.85
CA MET A 119 3.00 18.67 -11.28
C MET A 119 3.30 17.29 -11.82
N SER A 120 4.37 16.65 -11.35
CA SER A 120 4.71 15.30 -11.77
C SER A 120 3.66 14.30 -11.33
N VAL A 121 3.14 14.47 -10.10
CA VAL A 121 2.08 13.60 -9.60
C VAL A 121 0.82 13.77 -10.42
N LYS A 122 0.47 15.01 -10.75
CA LYS A 122 -0.68 15.29 -11.60
C LYS A 122 -0.56 14.61 -12.95
N LYS A 123 0.61 14.70 -13.57
CA LYS A 123 0.82 14.07 -14.87
C LYS A 123 0.64 12.55 -14.79
N LEU A 124 1.19 11.97 -13.75
CA LEU A 124 1.12 10.52 -13.58
C LEU A 124 -0.31 10.06 -13.34
N LEU A 125 -1.02 10.71 -12.41
CA LEU A 125 -2.39 10.33 -12.10
C LEU A 125 -3.33 10.62 -13.27
N GLY A 126 -3.07 11.70 -14.00
CA GLY A 126 -3.88 12.03 -15.15
C GLY A 126 -3.86 10.96 -16.24
N LYS A 127 -2.78 10.18 -16.28
CA LYS A 127 -2.67 9.09 -17.26
C LYS A 127 -3.12 7.75 -16.70
N THR A 128 -3.04 7.56 -15.38
CA THR A 128 -3.21 6.22 -14.83
C THR A 128 -4.46 6.07 -13.97
N ASP A 129 -4.93 7.13 -13.31
CA ASP A 129 -6.05 7.00 -12.38
C ASP A 129 -6.78 8.34 -12.26
N LEU A 130 -7.80 8.52 -13.11
CA LEU A 130 -8.55 9.77 -13.15
C LEU A 130 -9.36 10.01 -11.90
N GLU A 131 -9.80 8.95 -11.22
CA GLU A 131 -10.56 9.14 -9.99
C GLU A 131 -9.70 9.72 -8.88
N LEU A 132 -8.48 9.22 -8.75
CA LEU A 132 -7.55 9.78 -7.78
C LEU A 132 -7.15 11.20 -8.15
N TYR A 133 -6.98 11.46 -9.46
CA TYR A 133 -6.68 12.81 -9.91
C TYR A 133 -7.74 13.79 -9.43
N LYS A 134 -9.01 13.44 -9.67
CA LYS A 134 -10.11 14.32 -9.28
C LYS A 134 -10.19 14.49 -7.77
N LYS A 135 -9.93 13.42 -7.05
CA LYS A 135 -9.99 13.47 -5.60
C LYS A 135 -8.98 14.44 -4.99
N TYR A 136 -7.78 14.49 -5.56
CA TYR A 136 -6.72 15.31 -4.99
C TYR A 136 -6.55 16.66 -5.67
N PHE A 137 -6.95 16.80 -6.93
CA PHE A 137 -6.69 18.01 -7.70
C PHE A 137 -7.93 18.66 -8.30
N GLY A 138 -9.10 18.01 -8.17
CA GLY A 138 -10.35 18.61 -8.60
C GLY A 138 -10.76 18.19 -10.00
N GLU A 139 -11.90 18.74 -10.42
CA GLU A 139 -12.47 18.41 -11.72
C GLU A 139 -11.66 19.00 -12.87
N VAL A 140 -11.73 18.33 -14.00
CA VAL A 140 -10.98 18.73 -15.21
C VAL A 140 -11.96 18.91 -16.34
N GLU A 141 -11.72 19.96 -17.12
CA GLU A 141 -12.53 20.27 -18.27
C GLU A 141 -12.09 19.42 -19.45
N GLU A 142 -13.06 18.91 -20.22
CA GLU A 142 -12.73 18.19 -21.45
C GLU A 142 -12.25 19.16 -22.51
N ALA A 143 -11.28 18.71 -23.28
CA ALA A 143 -10.71 19.52 -24.35
C ALA A 143 -11.70 19.70 -25.49
#